data_855df438ef5ea6c7b2d23c7af3f2fc94
#
_entry.id   855df438ef5ea6c7b2d23c7af3f2fc94
#
_cell.length_a   1.000
_cell.length_b   1.000
_cell.length_c   1.000
_cell.angle_alpha   90.00
_cell.angle_beta   90.00
_cell.angle_gamma   90.00
#
_symmetry.space_group_name_H-M   'P 1'
#
loop_
_entity.id
_entity.type
_entity.pdbx_description
1 polymer ?
#
loop_
_entity_poly.entity_id
_entity_poly.type
_entity_poly.pdbx_seq_one_letter_code
_entity_poly.pdbx_strand_id
1 'polypeptide(L)'
;MPYVIASELRSIIGDALRPGGLTLTERAADYCGFCANDKIIDIGCGFGATLKYLHQNYGSAVYGIDLNVSGFSDGFQFVKADAQELPFAADSFSGILCECVLSLLPLRNKAINEFNRVLQHEGYLIVSDIYLRNPGKAERSTSAGSASCLTGATGREELLEQMRYSGFEVLLWEDCSDALAQLTAKIVWELGSLDMLMNLMLPGSCSSRYKKCLRDSRPGYFLMIAKKWDKTL
;
A
#
# COMPACT_ATOMS: atom_id res chain seq x y z
N MET A 1 -3.52 -4.47 8.82
CA MET A 1 -4.78 -5.28 8.92
C MET A 1 -4.48 -6.47 9.82
N PRO A 2 -5.34 -6.84 10.77
CA PRO A 2 -5.13 -8.06 11.55
C PRO A 2 -5.07 -9.29 10.63
N TYR A 3 -4.15 -10.22 10.90
CA TYR A 3 -3.93 -11.42 10.08
C TYR A 3 -5.21 -12.26 9.83
N VAL A 4 -6.09 -12.32 10.83
CA VAL A 4 -7.37 -13.04 10.73
C VAL A 4 -8.27 -12.44 9.63
N ILE A 5 -8.37 -11.11 9.57
CA ILE A 5 -9.16 -10.43 8.53
C ILE A 5 -8.56 -10.68 7.14
N ALA A 6 -7.23 -10.66 7.04
CA ALA A 6 -6.56 -10.94 5.79
C ALA A 6 -6.83 -12.38 5.29
N SER A 7 -6.87 -13.37 6.19
CA SER A 7 -7.16 -14.77 5.83
C SER A 7 -8.61 -14.98 5.36
N GLU A 8 -9.58 -14.31 5.96
CA GLU A 8 -10.98 -14.35 5.53
C GLU A 8 -11.16 -13.70 4.14
N LEU A 9 -10.58 -12.51 3.92
CA LEU A 9 -10.65 -11.84 2.64
C LEU A 9 -9.89 -12.61 1.53
N ARG A 10 -8.82 -13.32 1.87
CA ARG A 10 -8.05 -14.13 0.93
C ARG A 10 -8.92 -15.16 0.19
N SER A 11 -9.86 -15.79 0.87
CA SER A 11 -10.77 -16.76 0.25
C SER A 11 -11.71 -16.12 -0.78
N ILE A 12 -12.00 -14.82 -0.63
CA ILE A 12 -12.91 -14.06 -1.50
C ILE A 12 -12.17 -13.43 -2.68
N ILE A 13 -11.02 -12.81 -2.43
CA ILE A 13 -10.34 -11.95 -3.40
C ILE A 13 -8.95 -12.45 -3.83
N GLY A 14 -8.49 -13.57 -3.28
CA GLY A 14 -7.18 -14.14 -3.60
C GLY A 14 -6.03 -13.52 -2.81
N ASP A 15 -4.80 -13.81 -3.22
CA ASP A 15 -3.58 -13.41 -2.50
C ASP A 15 -3.25 -11.91 -2.62
N ALA A 16 -3.71 -11.25 -3.69
CA ALA A 16 -3.54 -9.82 -3.89
C ALA A 16 -4.69 -9.04 -3.23
N LEU A 17 -4.60 -8.83 -1.91
CA LEU A 17 -5.67 -8.27 -1.07
C LEU A 17 -5.81 -6.74 -1.24
N ARG A 18 -5.98 -6.26 -2.47
CA ARG A 18 -6.06 -4.82 -2.77
C ARG A 18 -6.92 -4.51 -3.99
N PRO A 19 -7.45 -3.28 -4.11
CA PRO A 19 -8.11 -2.80 -5.31
C PRO A 19 -7.22 -2.93 -6.54
N GLY A 20 -7.77 -3.41 -7.66
CA GLY A 20 -7.04 -3.63 -8.91
C GLY A 20 -6.12 -4.85 -8.92
N GLY A 21 -5.93 -5.53 -7.77
CA GLY A 21 -5.11 -6.74 -7.69
C GLY A 21 -3.72 -6.55 -8.30
N LEU A 22 -3.29 -7.49 -9.14
CA LEU A 22 -1.98 -7.42 -9.82
C LEU A 22 -1.97 -6.54 -11.07
N THR A 23 -3.12 -6.12 -11.61
CA THR A 23 -3.18 -5.28 -12.81
C THR A 23 -2.52 -3.91 -12.59
N LEU A 24 -2.69 -3.31 -11.40
CA LEU A 24 -2.03 -2.04 -11.09
C LEU A 24 -0.53 -2.24 -10.87
N THR A 25 -0.12 -3.37 -10.29
CA THR A 25 1.30 -3.74 -10.14
C THR A 25 1.97 -3.90 -11.50
N GLU A 26 1.34 -4.61 -12.44
CA GLU A 26 1.81 -4.80 -13.82
C GLU A 26 2.04 -3.45 -14.51
N ARG A 27 1.01 -2.61 -14.54
CA ARG A 27 1.09 -1.28 -15.16
C ARG A 27 2.20 -0.41 -14.58
N ALA A 28 2.38 -0.45 -13.26
CA ALA A 28 3.45 0.29 -12.61
C ALA A 28 4.83 -0.28 -12.91
N ALA A 29 4.99 -1.60 -12.91
CA ALA A 29 6.23 -2.28 -13.23
C ALA A 29 6.65 -2.03 -14.71
N ASP A 30 5.69 -2.07 -15.64
CA ASP A 30 5.91 -1.74 -17.06
C ASP A 30 6.31 -0.27 -17.23
N TYR A 31 5.65 0.66 -16.52
CA TYR A 31 6.01 2.08 -16.54
C TYR A 31 7.45 2.31 -16.07
N CYS A 32 7.87 1.60 -15.02
CA CYS A 32 9.23 1.69 -14.47
C CYS A 32 10.27 0.94 -15.32
N GLY A 33 9.86 0.09 -16.26
CA GLY A 33 10.73 -0.72 -17.09
C GLY A 33 11.52 -1.78 -16.33
N PHE A 34 10.94 -2.36 -15.26
CA PHE A 34 11.63 -3.37 -14.46
C PHE A 34 12.04 -4.58 -15.28
N CYS A 35 13.19 -5.17 -14.93
CA CYS A 35 13.79 -6.29 -15.63
C CYS A 35 14.58 -7.21 -14.67
N ALA A 36 15.24 -8.24 -15.21
CA ALA A 36 15.98 -9.25 -14.43
C ALA A 36 17.16 -8.69 -13.63
N ASN A 37 17.67 -7.51 -13.99
CA ASN A 37 18.78 -6.86 -13.27
C ASN A 37 18.30 -6.06 -12.06
N ASP A 38 16.99 -5.87 -11.91
CA ASP A 38 16.42 -5.06 -10.84
C ASP A 38 16.32 -5.84 -9.54
N LYS A 39 16.59 -5.11 -8.45
CA LYS A 39 16.38 -5.56 -7.09
C LYS A 39 15.24 -4.78 -6.48
N ILE A 40 14.12 -5.46 -6.24
CA ILE A 40 12.86 -4.85 -5.86
C ILE A 40 12.46 -5.32 -4.46
N ILE A 41 11.94 -4.39 -3.66
CA ILE A 41 11.38 -4.70 -2.34
C ILE A 41 9.89 -4.37 -2.30
N ASP A 42 9.10 -5.30 -1.76
CA ASP A 42 7.67 -5.16 -1.51
C ASP A 42 7.42 -4.96 -0.01
N ILE A 43 6.92 -3.78 0.34
CA ILE A 43 6.66 -3.36 1.72
C ILE A 43 5.24 -3.76 2.11
N GLY A 44 5.11 -4.57 3.17
CA GLY A 44 3.84 -5.18 3.57
C GLY A 44 3.40 -6.24 2.57
N CYS A 45 4.32 -7.11 2.18
CA CYS A 45 4.18 -8.09 1.10
C CYS A 45 3.06 -9.12 1.33
N GLY A 46 2.49 -9.20 2.54
CA GLY A 46 1.37 -10.07 2.87
C GLY A 46 1.64 -11.53 2.48
N PHE A 47 0.87 -12.07 1.55
CA PHE A 47 1.01 -13.46 1.06
C PHE A 47 1.97 -13.61 -0.13
N GLY A 48 2.70 -12.56 -0.49
CA GLY A 48 3.75 -12.61 -1.52
C GLY A 48 3.25 -12.60 -2.97
N ALA A 49 1.99 -12.22 -3.22
CA ALA A 49 1.43 -12.20 -4.59
C ALA A 49 2.24 -11.30 -5.53
N THR A 50 2.61 -10.11 -5.07
CA THR A 50 3.44 -9.14 -5.81
C THR A 50 4.83 -9.69 -6.09
N LEU A 51 5.48 -10.31 -5.09
CA LEU A 51 6.81 -10.91 -5.24
C LEU A 51 6.82 -11.98 -6.32
N LYS A 52 5.86 -12.90 -6.24
CA LYS A 52 5.70 -13.96 -7.22
C LYS A 52 5.49 -13.41 -8.63
N TYR A 53 4.62 -12.42 -8.75
CA TYR A 53 4.31 -11.77 -10.02
C TYR A 53 5.54 -11.12 -10.65
N LEU A 54 6.27 -10.28 -9.88
CA LEU A 54 7.45 -9.57 -10.37
C LEU A 54 8.58 -10.53 -10.76
N HIS A 55 8.82 -11.56 -9.94
CA HIS A 55 9.84 -12.55 -10.26
C HIS A 55 9.51 -13.33 -11.53
N GLN A 56 8.25 -13.77 -11.69
CA GLN A 56 7.84 -14.60 -12.83
C GLN A 56 7.78 -13.81 -14.15
N ASN A 57 7.38 -12.54 -14.13
CA ASN A 57 7.14 -11.79 -15.35
C ASN A 57 8.32 -10.88 -15.75
N TYR A 58 9.12 -10.43 -14.78
CA TYR A 58 10.25 -9.52 -15.03
C TYR A 58 11.61 -10.16 -14.70
N GLY A 59 11.64 -11.31 -14.03
CA GLY A 59 12.88 -11.96 -13.62
C GLY A 59 13.63 -11.23 -12.50
N SER A 60 13.05 -10.18 -11.94
CA SER A 60 13.67 -9.34 -10.92
C SER A 60 14.02 -10.11 -9.65
N ALA A 61 15.08 -9.71 -8.95
CA ALA A 61 15.38 -10.17 -7.61
C ALA A 61 14.44 -9.49 -6.62
N VAL A 62 13.56 -10.26 -5.95
CA VAL A 62 12.48 -9.72 -5.12
C VAL A 62 12.66 -10.04 -3.64
N TYR A 63 12.36 -9.05 -2.80
CA TYR A 63 12.43 -9.12 -1.33
C TYR A 63 11.10 -8.68 -0.74
N GLY A 64 10.57 -9.44 0.21
CA GLY A 64 9.34 -9.08 0.91
C GLY A 64 9.59 -8.66 2.34
N ILE A 65 8.92 -7.62 2.79
CA ILE A 65 8.88 -7.20 4.19
C ILE A 65 7.45 -7.23 4.68
N ASP A 66 7.25 -7.83 5.86
CA ASP A 66 6.00 -7.74 6.60
C ASP A 66 6.28 -7.87 8.11
N LEU A 67 5.37 -7.36 8.94
CA LEU A 67 5.41 -7.56 10.39
C LEU A 67 5.07 -9.00 10.78
N ASN A 68 4.32 -9.71 9.92
CA ASN A 68 3.87 -11.08 10.11
C ASN A 68 4.35 -11.96 8.95
N VAL A 69 5.54 -12.52 9.09
CA VAL A 69 6.12 -13.46 8.12
C VAL A 69 5.79 -14.87 8.58
N SER A 70 4.74 -15.48 8.05
CA SER A 70 4.42 -16.89 8.32
C SER A 70 3.91 -17.58 7.05
N GLY A 71 4.44 -18.77 6.77
CA GLY A 71 3.91 -19.65 5.72
C GLY A 71 4.46 -19.45 4.30
N PHE A 72 5.63 -18.82 4.15
CA PHE A 72 6.28 -18.68 2.86
C PHE A 72 7.24 -19.85 2.58
N SER A 73 7.00 -20.58 1.49
CA SER A 73 7.82 -21.72 1.05
C SER A 73 8.45 -21.54 -0.35
N ASP A 74 8.16 -20.43 -1.04
CA ASP A 74 8.39 -20.33 -2.49
C ASP A 74 9.77 -19.80 -2.91
N GLY A 75 10.79 -19.87 -2.03
CA GLY A 75 12.16 -19.48 -2.39
C GLY A 75 12.43 -17.97 -2.44
N PHE A 76 11.46 -17.12 -2.10
CA PHE A 76 11.65 -15.67 -2.01
C PHE A 76 12.29 -15.27 -0.68
N GLN A 77 12.98 -14.13 -0.68
CA GLN A 77 13.56 -13.58 0.53
C GLN A 77 12.52 -12.75 1.30
N PHE A 78 12.07 -13.28 2.43
CA PHE A 78 11.15 -12.59 3.35
C PHE A 78 11.89 -12.16 4.61
N VAL A 79 11.69 -10.92 5.00
CA VAL A 79 12.28 -10.35 6.22
C VAL A 79 11.17 -9.81 7.10
N LYS A 80 11.11 -10.30 8.33
CA LYS A 80 10.21 -9.72 9.34
C LYS A 80 10.81 -8.39 9.81
N ALA A 81 10.23 -7.28 9.38
CA ALA A 81 10.70 -5.93 9.73
C ALA A 81 9.57 -4.91 9.69
N ASP A 82 9.81 -3.78 10.38
CA ASP A 82 8.95 -2.59 10.30
C ASP A 82 9.38 -1.73 9.10
N ALA A 83 8.41 -1.29 8.31
CA ALA A 83 8.64 -0.38 7.19
C ALA A 83 9.25 0.97 7.63
N GLN A 84 9.14 1.30 8.91
CA GLN A 84 9.69 2.52 9.51
C GLN A 84 11.15 2.37 9.95
N GLU A 85 11.73 1.15 9.84
CA GLU A 85 13.12 0.85 10.18
C GLU A 85 13.59 -0.37 9.38
N LEU A 86 13.99 -0.12 8.12
CA LEU A 86 14.32 -1.17 7.17
C LEU A 86 15.72 -1.73 7.43
N PRO A 87 15.89 -3.07 7.57
CA PRO A 87 17.18 -3.71 7.88
C PRO A 87 18.06 -3.86 6.63
N PHE A 88 18.13 -2.84 5.79
CA PHE A 88 18.93 -2.83 4.57
C PHE A 88 19.83 -1.60 4.52
N ALA A 89 20.96 -1.74 3.82
CA ALA A 89 21.86 -0.62 3.57
C ALA A 89 21.17 0.44 2.67
N ALA A 90 21.69 1.66 2.69
CA ALA A 90 21.29 2.68 1.73
C ALA A 90 21.54 2.20 0.29
N ASP A 91 20.75 2.72 -0.65
CA ASP A 91 20.92 2.50 -2.09
C ASP A 91 20.96 1.00 -2.49
N SER A 92 20.15 0.18 -1.82
CA SER A 92 20.13 -1.28 -2.01
C SER A 92 19.17 -1.77 -3.07
N PHE A 93 18.13 -0.98 -3.43
CA PHE A 93 17.04 -1.41 -4.29
C PHE A 93 16.83 -0.43 -5.45
N SER A 94 16.52 -0.95 -6.64
CA SER A 94 16.11 -0.15 -7.80
C SER A 94 14.61 0.17 -7.78
N GLY A 95 13.82 -0.61 -7.06
CA GLY A 95 12.37 -0.41 -6.94
C GLY A 95 11.82 -0.75 -5.56
N ILE A 96 10.84 0.02 -5.14
CA ILE A 96 10.03 -0.22 -3.93
C ILE A 96 8.56 -0.25 -4.33
N LEU A 97 7.84 -1.28 -3.89
CA LEU A 97 6.38 -1.30 -3.92
C LEU A 97 5.83 -1.18 -2.49
N CYS A 98 4.78 -0.38 -2.32
CA CYS A 98 4.08 -0.20 -1.06
C CYS A 98 2.57 -0.12 -1.38
N GLU A 99 1.91 -1.27 -1.37
CA GLU A 99 0.54 -1.43 -1.86
C GLU A 99 -0.43 -1.73 -0.72
N CYS A 100 -1.36 -0.80 -0.42
CA CYS A 100 -2.29 -0.83 0.73
C CYS A 100 -1.60 -0.89 2.11
N VAL A 101 -0.45 -0.27 2.25
CA VAL A 101 0.35 -0.30 3.49
C VAL A 101 0.64 1.10 4.02
N LEU A 102 0.88 2.08 3.15
CA LEU A 102 1.30 3.42 3.55
C LEU A 102 0.31 4.09 4.52
N SER A 103 -0.99 3.91 4.29
CA SER A 103 -2.07 4.40 5.16
C SER A 103 -2.15 3.68 6.51
N LEU A 104 -1.53 2.50 6.66
CA LEU A 104 -1.47 1.75 7.91
C LEU A 104 -0.32 2.18 8.83
N LEU A 105 0.66 2.92 8.29
CA LEU A 105 1.88 3.27 9.00
C LEU A 105 1.67 4.46 9.94
N PRO A 106 1.89 4.28 11.27
CA PRO A 106 1.66 5.36 12.24
C PRO A 106 2.62 6.54 12.07
N LEU A 107 3.87 6.28 11.68
CA LEU A 107 4.90 7.29 11.41
C LEU A 107 5.25 7.31 9.92
N ARG A 108 4.26 7.63 9.06
CA ARG A 108 4.38 7.59 7.60
C ARG A 108 5.63 8.31 7.08
N ASN A 109 5.93 9.50 7.56
CA ASN A 109 7.11 10.25 7.12
C ASN A 109 8.42 9.52 7.44
N LYS A 110 8.49 8.79 8.58
CA LYS A 110 9.66 7.96 8.91
C LYS A 110 9.83 6.83 7.89
N ALA A 111 8.73 6.18 7.53
CA ALA A 111 8.76 5.12 6.51
C ALA A 111 9.15 5.65 5.12
N ILE A 112 8.60 6.78 4.68
CA ILE A 112 8.96 7.38 3.38
C ILE A 112 10.45 7.76 3.36
N ASN A 113 11.01 8.25 4.47
CA ASN A 113 12.45 8.54 4.58
C ASN A 113 13.30 7.25 4.52
N GLU A 114 12.84 6.14 5.13
CA GLU A 114 13.49 4.84 4.99
C GLU A 114 13.41 4.31 3.54
N PHE A 115 12.28 4.51 2.86
CA PHE A 115 12.15 4.18 1.45
C PHE A 115 13.15 4.96 0.60
N ASN A 116 13.28 6.27 0.84
CA ASN A 116 14.28 7.07 0.14
C ASN A 116 15.71 6.60 0.46
N ARG A 117 16.00 6.25 1.72
CA ARG A 117 17.33 5.80 2.11
C ARG A 117 17.76 4.50 1.41
N VAL A 118 16.86 3.50 1.36
CA VAL A 118 17.21 2.18 0.79
C VAL A 118 17.08 2.13 -0.73
N LEU A 119 16.39 3.07 -1.35
CA LEU A 119 16.25 3.16 -2.80
C LEU A 119 17.51 3.75 -3.42
N GLN A 120 17.95 3.16 -4.53
CA GLN A 120 19.07 3.68 -5.32
C GLN A 120 18.72 5.05 -5.92
N HIS A 121 19.75 5.80 -6.29
CA HIS A 121 19.56 7.00 -7.11
C HIS A 121 18.79 6.65 -8.38
N GLU A 122 17.84 7.51 -8.78
CA GLU A 122 16.96 7.26 -9.92
C GLU A 122 16.02 6.03 -9.78
N GLY A 123 16.00 5.36 -8.62
CA GLY A 123 15.10 4.25 -8.34
C GLY A 123 13.64 4.70 -8.17
N TYR A 124 12.71 3.76 -8.32
CA TYR A 124 11.27 4.03 -8.33
C TYR A 124 10.59 3.60 -7.04
N LEU A 125 9.72 4.46 -6.53
CA LEU A 125 8.76 4.15 -5.47
C LEU A 125 7.36 4.09 -6.09
N ILE A 126 6.74 2.92 -6.00
CA ILE A 126 5.36 2.67 -6.42
C ILE A 126 4.49 2.57 -5.18
N VAL A 127 3.45 3.39 -5.11
CA VAL A 127 2.46 3.36 -4.03
C VAL A 127 1.07 3.26 -4.61
N SER A 128 0.29 2.28 -4.14
CA SER A 128 -1.15 2.24 -4.38
C SER A 128 -1.87 2.11 -3.04
N ASP A 129 -2.78 3.04 -2.74
CA ASP A 129 -3.43 3.08 -1.42
C ASP A 129 -4.73 3.88 -1.44
N ILE A 130 -5.43 3.89 -0.32
CA ILE A 130 -6.62 4.71 -0.11
C ILE A 130 -6.20 6.16 0.17
N TYR A 131 -6.92 7.11 -0.44
CA TYR A 131 -6.82 8.52 -0.14
C TYR A 131 -8.21 9.15 0.08
N LEU A 132 -8.25 10.35 0.66
CA LEU A 132 -9.49 11.09 0.89
C LEU A 132 -9.64 12.19 -0.16
N ARG A 133 -10.78 12.17 -0.89
CA ARG A 133 -11.12 13.24 -1.85
C ARG A 133 -11.55 14.53 -1.13
N ASN A 134 -12.12 14.39 0.08
CA ASN A 134 -12.54 15.50 0.93
C ASN A 134 -11.90 15.39 2.33
N PRO A 135 -10.57 15.59 2.48
CA PRO A 135 -9.87 15.36 3.75
C PRO A 135 -10.35 16.27 4.89
N GLY A 136 -10.84 17.48 4.59
CA GLY A 136 -11.39 18.40 5.57
C GLY A 136 -12.71 17.96 6.22
N LYS A 137 -13.34 16.89 5.71
CA LYS A 137 -14.54 16.25 6.27
C LYS A 137 -14.21 15.01 7.10
N ALA A 138 -12.96 14.57 7.07
CA ALA A 138 -12.51 13.42 7.86
C ALA A 138 -12.35 13.84 9.33
N GLU A 139 -13.10 13.20 10.21
CA GLU A 139 -12.76 13.27 11.63
C GLU A 139 -11.53 12.40 11.85
N ARG A 140 -10.40 13.00 12.18
CA ARG A 140 -9.20 12.25 12.61
C ARG A 140 -9.57 11.51 13.90
N SER A 141 -9.83 10.21 13.80
CA SER A 141 -10.05 9.38 14.96
C SER A 141 -8.74 9.27 15.73
N THR A 142 -8.65 9.98 16.84
CA THR A 142 -7.53 9.87 17.81
C THR A 142 -7.64 8.65 18.71
N SER A 143 -8.69 7.83 18.52
CA SER A 143 -8.85 6.60 19.30
C SER A 143 -7.86 5.54 18.83
N ALA A 144 -6.91 5.23 19.69
CA ALA A 144 -5.80 4.29 19.53
C ALA A 144 -6.25 2.79 19.41
N GLY A 145 -7.36 2.50 18.75
CA GLY A 145 -7.99 1.18 18.82
C GLY A 145 -7.94 0.31 17.57
N SER A 146 -7.88 0.86 16.37
CA SER A 146 -7.70 0.03 15.16
C SER A 146 -7.13 0.86 14.00
N ALA A 147 -5.86 0.66 13.71
CA ALA A 147 -5.28 1.17 12.48
C ALA A 147 -5.90 0.43 11.29
N SER A 148 -6.62 1.14 10.44
CA SER A 148 -7.11 0.64 9.16
C SER A 148 -6.66 1.58 8.05
N CYS A 149 -6.63 1.10 6.82
CA CYS A 149 -6.30 1.95 5.66
C CYS A 149 -7.24 3.16 5.54
N LEU A 150 -8.50 3.03 5.99
CA LEU A 150 -9.46 4.13 5.99
C LEU A 150 -9.16 5.19 7.06
N THR A 151 -8.71 4.78 8.25
CA THR A 151 -8.41 5.71 9.36
C THR A 151 -7.09 6.46 9.16
N GLY A 152 -6.15 5.85 8.46
CA GLY A 152 -4.85 6.47 8.14
C GLY A 152 -4.80 7.16 6.77
N ALA A 153 -5.90 7.11 5.99
CA ALA A 153 -5.95 7.80 4.71
C ALA A 153 -5.88 9.33 4.88
N THR A 154 -5.23 10.01 3.94
CA THR A 154 -5.09 11.47 3.90
C THR A 154 -5.40 12.00 2.51
N GLY A 155 -5.37 13.33 2.33
CA GLY A 155 -5.63 13.96 1.04
C GLY A 155 -4.45 13.82 0.06
N ARG A 156 -4.74 14.00 -1.24
CA ARG A 156 -3.73 13.95 -2.31
C ARG A 156 -2.60 14.95 -2.08
N GLU A 157 -2.94 16.20 -1.80
CA GLU A 157 -1.97 17.30 -1.64
C GLU A 157 -0.98 17.01 -0.50
N GLU A 158 -1.50 16.51 0.63
CA GLU A 158 -0.67 16.13 1.79
C GLU A 158 0.30 15.00 1.43
N LEU A 159 -0.16 13.98 0.67
CA LEU A 159 0.71 12.89 0.20
C LEU A 159 1.80 13.39 -0.75
N LEU A 160 1.45 14.25 -1.71
CA LEU A 160 2.40 14.81 -2.66
C LEU A 160 3.46 15.68 -1.95
N GLU A 161 3.06 16.45 -0.92
CA GLU A 161 4.00 17.22 -0.10
C GLU A 161 4.94 16.29 0.68
N GLN A 162 4.43 15.25 1.33
CA GLN A 162 5.24 14.28 2.06
C GLN A 162 6.30 13.63 1.14
N MET A 163 5.92 13.23 -0.07
CA MET A 163 6.85 12.67 -1.06
C MET A 163 7.95 13.67 -1.41
N ARG A 164 7.60 14.91 -1.75
CA ARG A 164 8.56 15.96 -2.11
C ARG A 164 9.53 16.27 -0.98
N TYR A 165 9.02 16.43 0.27
CA TYR A 165 9.89 16.69 1.43
C TYR A 165 10.86 15.54 1.72
N SER A 166 10.46 14.32 1.40
CA SER A 166 11.31 13.13 1.55
C SER A 166 12.23 12.85 0.35
N GLY A 167 12.31 13.76 -0.65
CA GLY A 167 13.24 13.64 -1.76
C GLY A 167 12.74 12.77 -2.92
N PHE A 168 11.42 12.75 -3.12
CA PHE A 168 10.81 12.09 -4.27
C PHE A 168 10.19 13.09 -5.23
N GLU A 169 10.38 12.86 -6.53
CA GLU A 169 9.63 13.48 -7.62
C GLU A 169 8.47 12.55 -8.00
N VAL A 170 7.24 13.04 -7.93
CA VAL A 170 6.07 12.26 -8.35
C VAL A 170 5.89 12.40 -9.86
N LEU A 171 6.06 11.29 -10.57
CA LEU A 171 5.97 11.21 -12.03
C LEU A 171 4.55 10.88 -12.50
N LEU A 172 3.82 10.10 -11.73
CA LEU A 172 2.45 9.68 -12.03
C LEU A 172 1.60 9.74 -10.76
N TRP A 173 0.41 10.31 -10.89
CA TRP A 173 -0.70 10.13 -9.95
C TRP A 173 -1.95 9.82 -10.74
N GLU A 174 -2.55 8.67 -10.51
CA GLU A 174 -3.77 8.21 -11.15
C GLU A 174 -4.84 7.87 -10.12
N ASP A 175 -6.08 8.35 -10.34
CA ASP A 175 -7.25 7.94 -9.55
C ASP A 175 -7.75 6.58 -10.07
N CYS A 176 -7.58 5.55 -9.26
CA CYS A 176 -8.02 4.18 -9.52
C CYS A 176 -9.26 3.80 -8.69
N SER A 177 -10.11 4.77 -8.32
CA SER A 177 -11.23 4.54 -7.41
C SER A 177 -12.28 3.57 -7.96
N ASP A 178 -12.35 3.37 -9.26
CA ASP A 178 -13.21 2.35 -9.85
C ASP A 178 -12.78 0.93 -9.42
N ALA A 179 -11.46 0.70 -9.27
CA ALA A 179 -10.95 -0.57 -8.75
C ALA A 179 -11.38 -0.79 -7.28
N LEU A 180 -11.40 0.27 -6.46
CA LEU A 180 -11.92 0.21 -5.10
C LEU A 180 -13.42 -0.11 -5.08
N ALA A 181 -14.19 0.53 -5.95
CA ALA A 181 -15.65 0.28 -6.06
C ALA A 181 -15.93 -1.17 -6.48
N GLN A 182 -15.21 -1.68 -7.48
CA GLN A 182 -15.34 -3.07 -7.94
C GLN A 182 -14.99 -4.07 -6.84
N LEU A 183 -13.86 -3.87 -6.14
CA LEU A 183 -13.46 -4.74 -5.03
C LEU A 183 -14.49 -4.71 -3.90
N THR A 184 -14.95 -3.50 -3.52
CA THR A 184 -15.98 -3.32 -2.49
C THR A 184 -17.27 -4.04 -2.86
N ALA A 185 -17.74 -3.91 -4.11
CA ALA A 185 -18.94 -4.59 -4.60
C ALA A 185 -18.78 -6.11 -4.54
N LYS A 186 -17.62 -6.65 -4.96
CA LYS A 186 -17.32 -8.10 -4.88
C LYS A 186 -17.37 -8.59 -3.44
N ILE A 187 -16.70 -7.92 -2.51
CA ILE A 187 -16.67 -8.32 -1.10
C ILE A 187 -18.06 -8.22 -0.47
N VAL A 188 -18.81 -7.15 -0.75
CA VAL A 188 -20.19 -6.97 -0.24
C VAL A 188 -21.10 -8.07 -0.78
N TRP A 189 -20.94 -8.48 -2.04
CA TRP A 189 -21.69 -9.58 -2.62
C TRP A 189 -21.46 -10.90 -1.87
N GLU A 190 -20.20 -11.23 -1.58
CA GLU A 190 -19.84 -12.45 -0.87
C GLU A 190 -20.21 -12.43 0.62
N LEU A 191 -20.05 -11.28 1.28
CA LEU A 191 -20.38 -11.11 2.70
C LEU A 191 -21.89 -10.85 2.94
N GLY A 192 -22.65 -10.52 1.92
CA GLY A 192 -24.08 -10.24 1.98
C GLY A 192 -24.47 -8.80 2.35
N SER A 193 -23.56 -7.98 2.92
CA SER A 193 -23.88 -6.58 3.22
C SER A 193 -22.63 -5.70 3.40
N LEU A 194 -22.79 -4.39 3.16
CA LEU A 194 -21.79 -3.38 3.46
C LEU A 194 -21.49 -3.31 4.97
N ASP A 195 -22.48 -3.54 5.81
CA ASP A 195 -22.29 -3.52 7.27
C ASP A 195 -21.38 -4.66 7.74
N MET A 196 -21.45 -5.83 7.12
CA MET A 196 -20.52 -6.93 7.42
C MET A 196 -19.09 -6.57 7.01
N LEU A 197 -18.88 -5.99 5.82
CA LEU A 197 -17.57 -5.49 5.42
C LEU A 197 -17.05 -4.42 6.39
N MET A 198 -17.89 -3.46 6.78
CA MET A 198 -17.50 -2.41 7.72
C MET A 198 -17.14 -2.98 9.10
N ASN A 199 -17.87 -3.96 9.60
CA ASN A 199 -17.54 -4.62 10.86
C ASN A 199 -16.22 -5.41 10.80
N LEU A 200 -15.93 -6.02 9.64
CA LEU A 200 -14.69 -6.73 9.39
C LEU A 200 -13.50 -5.76 9.36
N MET A 201 -13.63 -4.65 8.62
CA MET A 201 -12.54 -3.67 8.43
C MET A 201 -12.31 -2.80 9.67
N LEU A 202 -13.32 -2.58 10.50
CA LEU A 202 -13.36 -1.62 11.61
C LEU A 202 -14.12 -2.20 12.81
N PRO A 203 -13.62 -3.25 13.46
CA PRO A 203 -14.27 -3.87 14.59
C PRO A 203 -14.54 -2.84 15.70
N GLY A 204 -15.78 -2.77 16.19
CA GLY A 204 -16.20 -1.87 17.28
C GLY A 204 -16.48 -0.42 16.87
N SER A 205 -16.31 -0.04 15.60
CA SER A 205 -16.54 1.34 15.11
C SER A 205 -17.87 1.55 14.39
N CYS A 206 -18.85 0.66 14.58
CA CYS A 206 -20.13 0.65 13.87
C CYS A 206 -21.09 1.78 14.30
N SER A 207 -20.58 3.01 14.54
CA SER A 207 -21.42 4.16 14.81
C SER A 207 -21.90 4.82 13.52
N SER A 208 -23.14 5.33 13.52
CA SER A 208 -23.70 6.13 12.44
C SER A 208 -22.81 7.34 12.09
N ARG A 209 -22.09 7.87 13.06
CA ARG A 209 -21.11 8.95 12.93
C ARG A 209 -19.93 8.55 12.04
N TYR A 210 -19.38 7.34 12.22
CA TYR A 210 -18.25 6.86 11.41
C TYR A 210 -18.65 6.62 9.95
N LYS A 211 -19.84 6.02 9.72
CA LYS A 211 -20.38 5.83 8.37
C LYS A 211 -20.60 7.18 7.67
N LYS A 212 -21.05 8.20 8.41
CA LYS A 212 -21.21 9.56 7.88
C LYS A 212 -19.85 10.14 7.52
N CYS A 213 -18.85 10.04 8.40
CA CYS A 213 -17.49 10.54 8.16
C CYS A 213 -16.89 9.94 6.89
N LEU A 214 -16.98 8.61 6.70
CA LEU A 214 -16.52 7.95 5.48
C LEU A 214 -17.23 8.44 4.23
N ARG A 215 -18.56 8.62 4.29
CA ARG A 215 -19.34 9.15 3.16
C ARG A 215 -18.90 10.57 2.81
N ASP A 216 -18.72 11.42 3.81
CA ASP A 216 -18.39 12.83 3.64
C ASP A 216 -16.93 13.03 3.18
N SER A 217 -16.00 12.19 3.63
CA SER A 217 -14.58 12.20 3.22
C SER A 217 -14.33 11.61 1.84
N ARG A 218 -15.29 10.83 1.30
CA ARG A 218 -15.26 10.23 -0.04
C ARG A 218 -13.95 9.50 -0.33
N PRO A 219 -13.69 8.33 0.29
CA PRO A 219 -12.48 7.56 0.01
C PRO A 219 -12.35 7.24 -1.48
N GLY A 220 -11.15 7.36 -2.00
CA GLY A 220 -10.73 6.92 -3.31
C GLY A 220 -9.53 6.00 -3.19
N TYR A 221 -9.07 5.49 -4.32
CA TYR A 221 -7.85 4.69 -4.45
C TYR A 221 -6.95 5.30 -5.50
N PHE A 222 -5.65 5.28 -5.28
CA PHE A 222 -4.69 5.86 -6.22
C PHE A 222 -3.57 4.89 -6.55
N LEU A 223 -2.98 5.08 -7.71
CA LEU A 223 -1.66 4.61 -8.09
C LEU A 223 -0.74 5.82 -8.24
N MET A 224 0.39 5.80 -7.54
CA MET A 224 1.42 6.82 -7.63
C MET A 224 2.75 6.15 -7.98
N ILE A 225 3.48 6.73 -8.92
CA ILE A 225 4.86 6.38 -9.22
C ILE A 225 5.71 7.61 -8.97
N ALA A 226 6.70 7.46 -8.11
CA ALA A 226 7.65 8.50 -7.77
C ALA A 226 9.08 8.00 -7.98
N LYS A 227 10.00 8.91 -8.21
CA LYS A 227 11.41 8.65 -8.44
C LYS A 227 12.24 9.32 -7.37
N LYS A 228 13.26 8.61 -6.85
CA LYS A 228 14.21 9.23 -5.92
C LYS A 228 14.96 10.34 -6.64
N TRP A 229 14.84 11.53 -6.09
CA TRP A 229 15.49 12.72 -6.63
C TRP A 229 16.71 13.08 -5.77
N ASP A 230 17.82 13.38 -6.44
CA ASP A 230 19.01 13.86 -5.75
C ASP A 230 18.86 15.36 -5.44
N LYS A 231 18.94 15.72 -4.16
CA LYS A 231 18.93 17.12 -3.74
C LYS A 231 20.24 17.88 -4.05
N THR A 232 21.16 17.23 -4.77
CA THR A 232 22.49 17.78 -5.10
C THR A 232 22.51 18.51 -6.45
N LEU A 233 21.68 19.54 -6.61
CA LEU A 233 21.90 20.60 -7.60
C LEU A 233 21.47 21.93 -7.02
#